data_3ec1503d873051696ef80d17d0324de3
#
_entry.id   3ec1503d873051696ef80d17d0324de3
#
_cell.length_a   1.000
_cell.length_b   1.000
_cell.length_c   1.000
_cell.angle_alpha   90.00
_cell.angle_beta   90.00
_cell.angle_gamma   90.00
#
_symmetry.space_group_name_H-M   'P 1'
#
loop_
_entity.id
_entity.type
_entity.pdbx_description
1 polymer ?
#
loop_
_entity_poly.entity_id
_entity_poly.type
_entity_poly.pdbx_seq_one_letter_code
_entity_poly.pdbx_strand_id
1 'polypeptide(L)'
;MPGIKLRKLRAKDIPQIIAIHGAITKKKAYHRWIQQMVKDHLRKQEGVGFVAEKEGQVVGFIIGEIKGEGFGLEKSGWLEVVMVHPRHMGMGIGYAMACKLFDYFRRRGIRDVHTSVLWDAVDMLSFFKSLGFDRSTFINLIKHVDQKSIHFSS
;
A
#
# COMPACT_ATOMS: atom_id res chain seq x y z
N MET A 1 1.82 20.16 -6.91
CA MET A 1 0.79 19.81 -7.89
C MET A 1 -0.41 20.70 -7.70
N PRO A 2 -0.69 21.55 -8.68
CA PRO A 2 -1.84 22.42 -8.57
C PRO A 2 -3.14 21.62 -8.53
N GLY A 3 -4.01 21.98 -7.61
CA GLY A 3 -5.31 21.35 -7.47
C GLY A 3 -5.36 20.03 -6.71
N ILE A 4 -4.22 19.50 -6.32
CA ILE A 4 -4.17 18.25 -5.54
C ILE A 4 -3.81 18.57 -4.10
N LYS A 5 -4.65 18.09 -3.18
CA LYS A 5 -4.42 18.21 -1.73
C LYS A 5 -4.18 16.83 -1.15
N LEU A 6 -3.08 16.69 -0.44
CA LEU A 6 -2.78 15.47 0.31
C LEU A 6 -3.17 15.66 1.77
N ARG A 7 -3.92 14.71 2.30
CA ARG A 7 -4.35 14.76 3.70
C ARG A 7 -4.45 13.35 4.29
N LYS A 8 -4.58 13.28 5.60
CA LYS A 8 -4.71 12.01 6.29
C LYS A 8 -5.99 11.28 5.88
N LEU A 9 -5.88 9.98 5.67
CA LEU A 9 -7.01 9.09 5.38
C LEU A 9 -7.92 8.98 6.60
N ARG A 10 -9.23 9.04 6.37
CA ARG A 10 -10.25 8.95 7.42
C ARG A 10 -11.32 7.95 7.03
N ALA A 11 -12.10 7.52 8.03
CA ALA A 11 -13.18 6.56 7.80
C ALA A 11 -14.19 7.03 6.73
N LYS A 12 -14.43 8.32 6.64
CA LYS A 12 -15.35 8.89 5.65
C LYS A 12 -14.88 8.67 4.21
N ASP A 13 -13.61 8.34 4.01
CA ASP A 13 -13.04 8.13 2.68
C ASP A 13 -13.29 6.74 2.13
N ILE A 14 -13.74 5.80 2.96
CA ILE A 14 -13.92 4.39 2.58
C ILE A 14 -14.77 4.24 1.31
N PRO A 15 -15.94 4.88 1.17
CA PRO A 15 -16.72 4.71 -0.06
C PRO A 15 -15.97 5.12 -1.33
N GLN A 16 -15.22 6.21 -1.28
CA GLN A 16 -14.44 6.67 -2.44
C GLN A 16 -13.24 5.77 -2.70
N ILE A 17 -12.62 5.22 -1.67
CA ILE A 17 -11.53 4.23 -1.82
C ILE A 17 -12.05 2.97 -2.51
N ILE A 18 -13.22 2.50 -2.11
CA ILE A 18 -13.86 1.34 -2.76
C ILE A 18 -14.14 1.65 -4.23
N ALA A 19 -14.60 2.86 -4.54
CA ALA A 19 -14.85 3.27 -5.91
C ALA A 19 -13.57 3.29 -6.76
N ILE A 20 -12.45 3.76 -6.21
CA ILE A 20 -11.15 3.75 -6.89
C ILE A 20 -10.72 2.30 -7.14
N HIS A 21 -10.82 1.47 -6.14
CA HIS A 21 -10.46 0.05 -6.26
C HIS A 21 -11.32 -0.63 -7.32
N GLY A 22 -12.62 -0.36 -7.34
CA GLY A 22 -13.54 -0.90 -8.33
C GLY A 22 -13.28 -0.41 -9.76
N ALA A 23 -12.73 0.80 -9.91
CA ALA A 23 -12.35 1.32 -11.21
C ALA A 23 -11.09 0.65 -11.76
N ILE A 24 -10.22 0.16 -10.88
CA ILE A 24 -8.97 -0.51 -11.26
C ILE A 24 -9.19 -1.99 -11.43
N THR A 25 -9.91 -2.64 -10.52
CA THR A 25 -10.22 -4.06 -10.58
C THR A 25 -11.73 -4.27 -10.64
N LYS A 26 -12.17 -5.07 -11.59
CA LYS A 26 -13.59 -5.40 -11.77
C LYS A 26 -14.03 -6.61 -10.95
N LYS A 27 -13.13 -7.21 -10.17
CA LYS A 27 -13.44 -8.39 -9.36
C LYS A 27 -14.12 -7.96 -8.05
N LYS A 28 -15.42 -8.19 -7.94
CA LYS A 28 -16.20 -7.81 -6.75
C LYS A 28 -15.70 -8.45 -5.46
N ALA A 29 -15.04 -9.61 -5.53
CA ALA A 29 -14.48 -10.28 -4.36
C ALA A 29 -13.44 -9.43 -3.64
N TYR A 30 -12.73 -8.57 -4.36
CA TYR A 30 -11.70 -7.72 -3.78
C TYR A 30 -12.26 -6.47 -3.10
N HIS A 31 -13.50 -6.07 -3.36
CA HIS A 31 -14.11 -4.91 -2.72
C HIS A 31 -14.24 -5.11 -1.21
N ARG A 32 -14.60 -6.31 -0.80
CA ARG A 32 -14.71 -6.66 0.62
C ARG A 32 -13.33 -6.65 1.29
N TRP A 33 -12.32 -7.14 0.58
CA TRP A 33 -10.96 -7.15 1.06
C TRP A 33 -10.44 -5.73 1.30
N ILE A 34 -10.58 -4.84 0.34
CA ILE A 34 -10.06 -3.47 0.49
C ILE A 34 -10.81 -2.71 1.60
N GLN A 35 -12.10 -2.90 1.71
CA GLN A 35 -12.89 -2.29 2.78
C GLN A 35 -12.40 -2.74 4.15
N GLN A 36 -12.20 -4.04 4.32
CA GLN A 36 -11.74 -4.59 5.59
C GLN A 36 -10.32 -4.13 5.91
N MET A 37 -9.46 -4.10 4.90
CA MET A 37 -8.08 -3.64 5.07
C MET A 37 -8.03 -2.18 5.55
N VAL A 38 -8.84 -1.31 4.97
CA VAL A 38 -8.88 0.10 5.39
C VAL A 38 -9.42 0.23 6.81
N LYS A 39 -10.48 -0.51 7.14
CA LYS A 39 -11.02 -0.51 8.51
C LYS A 39 -10.00 -0.98 9.53
N ASP A 40 -9.29 -2.06 9.23
CA ASP A 40 -8.25 -2.60 10.11
C ASP A 40 -7.11 -1.60 10.27
N HIS A 41 -6.71 -0.97 9.18
CA HIS A 41 -5.68 0.06 9.20
C HIS A 41 -6.04 1.22 10.15
N LEU A 42 -7.28 1.69 10.11
CA LEU A 42 -7.72 2.81 10.96
C LEU A 42 -7.71 2.48 12.45
N ARG A 43 -7.70 1.19 12.81
CA ARG A 43 -7.65 0.73 14.20
C ARG A 43 -6.23 0.54 14.71
N LYS A 44 -5.24 0.46 13.81
CA LYS A 44 -3.85 0.21 14.20
C LYS A 44 -3.17 1.48 14.65
N GLN A 45 -2.40 1.40 15.73
CA GLN A 45 -1.60 2.54 16.22
C GLN A 45 -0.45 2.87 15.26
N GLU A 46 0.11 1.86 14.63
CA GLU A 46 1.27 2.00 13.74
C GLU A 46 0.87 2.13 12.26
N GLY A 47 -0.42 2.25 11.99
CA GLY A 47 -0.92 2.44 10.64
C GLY A 47 -0.89 3.90 10.22
N VAL A 48 -0.62 4.15 8.95
CA VAL A 48 -0.62 5.48 8.37
C VAL A 48 -1.24 5.44 6.97
N GLY A 49 -2.07 6.41 6.68
CA GLY A 49 -2.69 6.50 5.37
C GLY A 49 -2.94 7.93 4.96
N PHE A 50 -2.81 8.19 3.68
CA PHE A 50 -3.08 9.49 3.08
C PHE A 50 -3.97 9.33 1.87
N VAL A 51 -4.75 10.36 1.59
CA VAL A 51 -5.56 10.45 0.38
C VAL A 51 -5.14 11.69 -0.40
N ALA A 52 -5.31 11.61 -1.70
CA ALA A 52 -5.18 12.76 -2.60
C ALA A 52 -6.57 13.21 -3.00
N GLU A 53 -6.86 14.49 -2.77
CA GLU A 53 -8.12 15.12 -3.17
C GLU A 53 -7.90 16.05 -4.35
N LYS A 54 -8.85 16.04 -5.26
CA LYS A 54 -8.97 17.02 -6.33
C LYS A 54 -10.40 17.49 -6.36
N GLU A 55 -10.60 18.80 -6.19
CA GLU A 55 -11.94 19.41 -6.20
C GLU A 55 -12.90 18.72 -5.20
N GLY A 56 -12.38 18.40 -4.02
CA GLY A 56 -13.18 17.78 -2.96
C GLY A 56 -13.41 16.29 -3.10
N GLN A 57 -12.89 15.66 -4.15
CA GLN A 57 -13.03 14.23 -4.36
C GLN A 57 -11.72 13.49 -4.14
N VAL A 58 -11.79 12.32 -3.51
CA VAL A 58 -10.62 11.46 -3.33
C VAL A 58 -10.31 10.78 -4.67
N VAL A 59 -9.12 11.05 -5.19
CA VAL A 59 -8.66 10.50 -6.48
C VAL A 59 -7.52 9.51 -6.33
N GLY A 60 -7.00 9.35 -5.12
CA GLY A 60 -5.96 8.36 -4.83
C GLY A 60 -5.81 8.15 -3.34
N PHE A 61 -5.19 7.05 -2.97
CA PHE A 61 -4.87 6.75 -1.57
C PHE A 61 -3.63 5.90 -1.46
N ILE A 62 -2.97 6.00 -0.31
CA ILE A 62 -1.81 5.19 0.04
C ILE A 62 -1.91 4.80 1.49
N ILE A 63 -1.58 3.55 1.79
CA ILE A 63 -1.62 3.01 3.15
C ILE A 63 -0.30 2.35 3.45
N GLY A 64 0.24 2.65 4.61
CA GLY A 64 1.46 2.06 5.12
C GLY A 64 1.32 1.67 6.57
N GLU A 65 2.35 1.02 7.08
CA GLU A 65 2.39 0.56 8.46
C GLU A 65 3.84 0.49 8.92
N ILE A 66 4.07 0.79 10.18
CA ILE A 66 5.36 0.54 10.81
C ILE A 66 5.27 -0.84 11.44
N LYS A 67 6.13 -1.75 10.99
CA LYS A 67 6.21 -3.10 11.53
C LYS A 67 7.48 -3.24 12.34
N GLY A 68 7.35 -3.92 13.45
CA GLY A 68 8.48 -4.14 14.34
C GLY A 68 9.35 -5.31 13.90
N GLU A 69 10.26 -5.61 14.69
CA GLU A 69 11.42 -6.45 14.67
C GLU A 69 11.21 -7.91 14.29
N GLY A 70 10.79 -8.20 13.03
CA GLY A 70 10.86 -9.56 12.49
C GLY A 70 12.25 -9.83 11.94
N PHE A 71 12.74 -11.05 12.10
CA PHE A 71 13.99 -11.51 11.49
C PHE A 71 15.24 -10.71 11.93
N GLY A 72 15.24 -10.17 13.15
CA GLY A 72 16.36 -9.34 13.62
C GLY A 72 16.42 -7.97 12.98
N LEU A 73 15.37 -7.57 12.27
CA LEU A 73 15.28 -6.24 11.67
C LEU A 73 14.84 -5.21 12.69
N GLU A 74 15.38 -4.02 12.57
CA GLU A 74 14.81 -2.85 13.21
C GLU A 74 13.41 -2.58 12.69
N LYS A 75 12.66 -1.70 13.37
CA LYS A 75 11.36 -1.27 12.86
C LYS A 75 11.50 -0.75 11.44
N SER A 76 10.62 -1.20 10.57
CA SER A 76 10.60 -0.84 9.15
C SER A 76 9.25 -0.27 8.78
N GLY A 77 9.25 0.61 7.81
CA GLY A 77 8.03 1.06 7.17
C GLY A 77 7.61 0.07 6.08
N TRP A 78 6.31 -0.08 5.90
CA TRP A 78 5.75 -0.90 4.84
C TRP A 78 4.74 -0.10 4.05
N LEU A 79 4.90 -0.08 2.75
CA LEU A 79 3.90 0.45 1.84
C LEU A 79 2.98 -0.71 1.49
N GLU A 80 1.76 -0.68 2.03
CA GLU A 80 0.80 -1.78 1.89
C GLU A 80 0.01 -1.69 0.59
N VAL A 81 -0.46 -0.50 0.24
CA VAL A 81 -1.22 -0.30 -0.98
C VAL A 81 -1.11 1.15 -1.43
N VAL A 82 -1.06 1.36 -2.73
CA VAL A 82 -1.15 2.67 -3.37
C VAL A 82 -2.02 2.52 -4.62
N MET A 83 -3.02 3.39 -4.74
CA MET A 83 -3.92 3.39 -5.89
C MET A 83 -4.27 4.81 -6.29
N VAL A 84 -4.37 5.03 -7.59
CA VAL A 84 -4.84 6.28 -8.17
C VAL A 84 -5.96 5.95 -9.15
N HIS A 85 -7.04 6.73 -9.10
CA HIS A 85 -8.15 6.53 -10.02
C HIS A 85 -7.63 6.61 -11.46
N PRO A 86 -8.06 5.69 -12.37
CA PRO A 86 -7.53 5.64 -13.73
C PRO A 86 -7.59 6.96 -14.50
N ARG A 87 -8.61 7.77 -14.25
CA ARG A 87 -8.74 9.10 -14.89
C ARG A 87 -7.66 10.10 -14.48
N HIS A 88 -6.96 9.83 -13.40
CA HIS A 88 -5.96 10.73 -12.82
C HIS A 88 -4.56 10.14 -12.82
N MET A 89 -4.38 8.97 -13.46
CA MET A 89 -3.07 8.36 -13.61
C MET A 89 -2.17 9.19 -14.52
N GLY A 90 -0.87 9.07 -14.33
CA GLY A 90 0.10 9.79 -15.14
C GLY A 90 0.30 11.25 -14.76
N MET A 91 -0.30 11.69 -13.65
CA MET A 91 -0.21 13.07 -13.18
C MET A 91 0.75 13.26 -12.00
N GLY A 92 1.44 12.19 -11.59
CA GLY A 92 2.36 12.26 -10.46
C GLY A 92 1.71 12.13 -9.09
N ILE A 93 0.44 11.77 -9.01
CA ILE A 93 -0.29 11.69 -7.74
C ILE A 93 0.27 10.55 -6.88
N GLY A 94 0.50 9.38 -7.47
CA GLY A 94 1.09 8.25 -6.76
C GLY A 94 2.46 8.57 -6.20
N TYR A 95 3.28 9.26 -6.99
CA TYR A 95 4.60 9.71 -6.57
C TYR A 95 4.49 10.66 -5.37
N ALA A 96 3.59 11.65 -5.44
CA ALA A 96 3.41 12.61 -4.37
C ALA A 96 2.94 11.95 -3.07
N MET A 97 2.01 10.99 -3.17
CA MET A 97 1.55 10.24 -2.00
C MET A 97 2.66 9.39 -1.39
N ALA A 98 3.48 8.76 -2.23
CA ALA A 98 4.61 7.97 -1.76
C ALA A 98 5.63 8.83 -1.03
N CYS A 99 5.95 10.01 -1.57
CA CYS A 99 6.85 10.95 -0.89
C CYS A 99 6.31 11.38 0.47
N LYS A 100 4.99 11.59 0.57
CA LYS A 100 4.34 11.92 1.84
C LYS A 100 4.49 10.80 2.85
N LEU A 101 4.30 9.56 2.41
CA LEU A 101 4.46 8.39 3.26
C LEU A 101 5.91 8.23 3.71
N PHE A 102 6.88 8.38 2.81
CA PHE A 102 8.30 8.29 3.16
C PHE A 102 8.71 9.36 4.15
N ASP A 103 8.20 10.56 4.00
CA ASP A 103 8.46 11.65 4.93
C ASP A 103 7.92 11.33 6.33
N TYR A 104 6.72 10.76 6.39
CA TYR A 104 6.14 10.28 7.64
C TYR A 104 7.06 9.26 8.32
N PHE A 105 7.55 8.28 7.57
CA PHE A 105 8.46 7.27 8.12
C PHE A 105 9.77 7.89 8.58
N ARG A 106 10.33 8.77 7.76
CA ARG A 106 11.61 9.44 8.09
C ARG A 106 11.53 10.21 9.40
N ARG A 107 10.44 10.92 9.63
CA ARG A 107 10.23 11.68 10.86
C ARG A 107 10.14 10.81 12.09
N ARG A 108 9.86 9.54 11.95
CA ARG A 108 9.80 8.57 13.03
C ARG A 108 11.07 7.73 13.17
N GLY A 109 12.14 8.13 12.49
CA GLY A 109 13.40 7.41 12.54
C GLY A 109 13.44 6.11 11.76
N ILE A 110 12.43 5.87 10.90
CA ILE A 110 12.39 4.69 10.05
C ILE A 110 13.31 4.91 8.85
N ARG A 111 14.24 3.98 8.63
CA ARG A 111 15.23 4.08 7.56
C ARG A 111 14.83 3.36 6.29
N ASP A 112 14.15 2.23 6.44
CA ASP A 112 13.85 1.35 5.32
C ASP A 112 12.35 1.20 5.15
N VAL A 113 11.92 1.23 3.91
CA VAL A 113 10.53 0.99 3.53
C VAL A 113 10.49 -0.21 2.61
N HIS A 114 9.68 -1.18 2.97
CA HIS A 114 9.46 -2.39 2.18
C HIS A 114 8.10 -2.34 1.49
N THR A 115 7.97 -3.07 0.41
CA THR A 115 6.70 -3.31 -0.25
C THR A 115 6.76 -4.65 -0.94
N SER A 116 5.59 -5.21 -1.24
CA SER A 116 5.49 -6.45 -2.02
C SER A 116 4.70 -6.16 -3.28
N VAL A 117 5.16 -6.73 -4.38
CA VAL A 117 4.53 -6.55 -5.68
C VAL A 117 4.64 -7.85 -6.46
N LEU A 118 3.62 -8.14 -7.26
CA LEU A 118 3.69 -9.29 -8.15
C LEU A 118 4.86 -9.11 -9.12
N TRP A 119 5.68 -10.16 -9.28
CA TRP A 119 6.91 -10.06 -10.07
C TRP A 119 6.64 -9.78 -11.56
N ASP A 120 5.42 -10.11 -12.05
CA ASP A 120 5.01 -9.86 -13.42
C ASP A 120 4.16 -8.58 -13.58
N ALA A 121 3.96 -7.83 -12.51
CA ALA A 121 3.26 -6.55 -12.57
C ALA A 121 4.24 -5.45 -13.02
N VAL A 122 4.52 -5.39 -14.31
CA VAL A 122 5.57 -4.54 -14.88
C VAL A 122 5.36 -3.06 -14.56
N ASP A 123 4.12 -2.57 -14.65
CA ASP A 123 3.82 -1.16 -14.38
C ASP A 123 4.08 -0.80 -12.92
N MET A 124 3.73 -1.68 -11.99
CA MET A 124 3.97 -1.46 -10.57
C MET A 124 5.46 -1.56 -10.24
N LEU A 125 6.16 -2.50 -10.84
CA LEU A 125 7.61 -2.60 -10.67
C LEU A 125 8.31 -1.34 -11.16
N SER A 126 7.91 -0.83 -12.32
CA SER A 126 8.46 0.41 -12.87
C SER A 126 8.19 1.60 -11.96
N PHE A 127 6.98 1.68 -11.42
CA PHE A 127 6.61 2.73 -10.48
C PHE A 127 7.47 2.70 -9.22
N PHE A 128 7.59 1.52 -8.60
CA PHE A 128 8.39 1.38 -7.39
C PHE A 128 9.87 1.64 -7.66
N LYS A 129 10.37 1.20 -8.80
CA LYS A 129 11.76 1.48 -9.18
C LYS A 129 11.99 2.99 -9.32
N SER A 130 11.04 3.72 -9.90
CA SER A 130 11.13 5.17 -10.01
C SER A 130 11.17 5.88 -8.65
N LEU A 131 10.64 5.24 -7.61
CA LEU A 131 10.67 5.74 -6.24
C LEU A 131 11.96 5.36 -5.50
N GLY A 132 12.84 4.59 -6.12
CA GLY A 132 14.08 4.16 -5.50
C GLY A 132 14.04 2.81 -4.83
N PHE A 133 12.94 2.06 -4.98
CA PHE A 133 12.90 0.68 -4.47
C PHE A 133 13.82 -0.22 -5.28
N ASP A 134 14.43 -1.15 -4.59
CA ASP A 134 15.27 -2.18 -5.18
C ASP A 134 14.98 -3.50 -4.48
N ARG A 135 15.53 -4.58 -4.99
CA ARG A 135 15.34 -5.90 -4.41
C ARG A 135 15.85 -5.91 -2.97
N SER A 136 15.01 -6.41 -2.05
CA SER A 136 15.44 -6.57 -0.66
C SER A 136 16.27 -7.85 -0.50
N THR A 137 16.82 -8.03 0.69
CA THR A 137 17.56 -9.24 1.03
C THR A 137 16.65 -10.42 1.40
N PHE A 138 15.34 -10.21 1.38
CA PHE A 138 14.35 -11.23 1.71
C PHE A 138 13.61 -11.67 0.47
N ILE A 139 13.20 -12.94 0.45
CA ILE A 139 12.25 -13.44 -0.54
C ILE A 139 10.97 -13.83 0.20
N ASN A 140 9.86 -13.74 -0.49
CA ASN A 140 8.57 -14.13 0.04
C ASN A 140 8.32 -15.60 -0.32
N LEU A 141 7.98 -16.42 0.67
CA LEU A 141 7.71 -17.85 0.48
C LEU A 141 6.24 -18.12 0.78
N ILE A 142 5.65 -19.06 0.05
CA ILE A 142 4.27 -19.46 0.23
C ILE A 142 4.17 -20.97 0.39
N LYS A 143 3.27 -21.42 1.26
CA LYS A 143 2.91 -22.82 1.41
C LYS A 143 1.39 -22.94 1.49
N HIS A 144 0.85 -23.88 0.75
CA HIS A 144 -0.58 -24.19 0.80
C HIS A 144 -0.81 -25.30 1.82
N VAL A 145 -1.41 -24.97 2.96
CA VAL A 145 -1.56 -25.89 4.10
C VAL A 145 -2.80 -26.78 3.98
N ASP A 146 -3.68 -26.50 3.05
CA ASP A 146 -4.87 -27.30 2.74
C ASP A 146 -4.56 -28.53 1.89
N GLN A 147 -3.31 -28.68 1.42
CA GLN A 147 -2.88 -29.83 0.63
C GLN A 147 -2.26 -30.90 1.51
N LYS A 148 -2.77 -32.14 1.39
CA LYS A 148 -2.21 -33.31 2.04
C LYS A 148 -0.97 -33.74 1.26
N SER A 149 0.19 -33.27 1.58
CA SER A 149 1.31 -33.63 0.71
C SER A 149 2.60 -34.01 1.39
N ILE A 150 2.71 -33.95 2.70
CA ILE A 150 3.98 -34.29 3.32
C ILE A 150 3.77 -35.28 4.44
N HIS A 151 4.24 -36.51 4.23
CA HIS A 151 4.38 -37.47 5.27
C HIS A 151 5.80 -37.40 5.81
N PHE A 152 5.92 -36.94 7.03
CA PHE A 152 7.17 -37.13 7.73
C PHE A 152 7.16 -38.53 8.35
N SER A 153 8.00 -39.41 7.86
CA SER A 153 8.32 -40.61 8.60
C SER A 153 9.17 -40.15 9.77
N SER A 154 8.57 -40.18 10.93
CA SER A 154 9.29 -39.92 12.16
C SER A 154 10.29 -41.03 12.44
#